data_fc20fdd777c5f0b48f89273abf729259
#
_entry.id   fc20fdd777c5f0b48f89273abf729259
#
_cell.length_a   1.000
_cell.length_b   1.000
_cell.length_c   1.000
_cell.angle_alpha   90.00
_cell.angle_beta   90.00
_cell.angle_gamma   90.00
#
_symmetry.space_group_name_H-M   'P 1'
#
loop_
_entity.id
_entity.type
_entity.pdbx_description
1 polymer ?
#
loop_
_entity_poly.entity_id
_entity_poly.type
_entity_poly.pdbx_seq_one_letter_code
_entity_poly.pdbx_strand_id
1 'polypeptide(L)'
;LRGLKTAVDYGADAVYCGGKAFGMRSAPKNLSLEDFEEGSRYAHERGARVYVTCNVLPRNNEIEAMREYVGQLKDTGVDALIVSDIGVMMMARQVAPNLELHVSTQAGVTNYQAANAFYELGARRVVLAREMDLQAVRDIRANIPDDLDIECFVHGAMCMAFSGRCLFSNYLTGRDGNHGECAQPCRWKYSIVEEKRPGQYFPIEQTENGAYLFNSQDMNMLGHLDDLIDSGATSLKIEGRAKSAYYIAAMTNAYKTAVNEYMIQRGFEDADGNVLKPFHDRVIRPGDPDFGQGTEDQVMRNADAAFAGVADEGYDRGSDTAVADSVTGSVAAERDRVTVADAVDSTASGTPAGTAVEPDGMSSHARSTRRKSNTAVEQIETDWKHAAVRPAPHVELPEWLLEETDKVAHRDYSTGFYYPEHKVTQNTDRSAYF
;
A
#
# COMPACT_ATOMS: atom_id res chain seq x y z
N LEU A 1 -10.16 -16.78 -16.26
CA LEU A 1 -10.16 -18.18 -15.86
C LEU A 1 -8.79 -18.86 -16.00
N ARG A 2 -8.10 -18.73 -17.19
CA ARG A 2 -6.77 -19.34 -17.38
C ARG A 2 -5.75 -18.90 -16.31
N GLY A 3 -5.67 -17.62 -16.01
CA GLY A 3 -4.74 -17.11 -14.98
C GLY A 3 -5.03 -17.64 -13.57
N LEU A 4 -6.32 -17.79 -13.22
CA LEU A 4 -6.75 -18.40 -11.96
C LEU A 4 -6.24 -19.83 -11.86
N LYS A 5 -6.54 -20.66 -12.86
CA LYS A 5 -6.07 -22.05 -12.89
C LYS A 5 -4.54 -22.16 -12.85
N THR A 6 -3.85 -21.31 -13.61
CA THR A 6 -2.38 -21.26 -13.57
C THR A 6 -1.86 -20.95 -12.16
N ALA A 7 -2.42 -19.96 -11.44
CA ALA A 7 -1.97 -19.65 -10.08
C ALA A 7 -2.16 -20.85 -9.14
N VAL A 8 -3.32 -21.52 -9.20
CA VAL A 8 -3.60 -22.70 -8.38
C VAL A 8 -2.64 -23.84 -8.71
N ASP A 9 -2.39 -24.14 -10.00
CA ASP A 9 -1.50 -25.21 -10.44
C ASP A 9 -0.05 -25.00 -10.00
N TYR A 10 0.36 -23.74 -9.79
CA TYR A 10 1.71 -23.39 -9.33
C TYR A 10 1.80 -23.06 -7.83
N GLY A 11 0.77 -23.45 -7.05
CA GLY A 11 0.83 -23.52 -5.60
C GLY A 11 0.25 -22.31 -4.86
N ALA A 12 -0.58 -21.48 -5.51
CA ALA A 12 -1.31 -20.45 -4.79
C ALA A 12 -2.32 -21.05 -3.82
N ASP A 13 -2.26 -20.66 -2.55
CA ASP A 13 -3.25 -21.04 -1.53
C ASP A 13 -4.57 -20.28 -1.70
N ALA A 14 -4.51 -19.12 -2.38
CA ALA A 14 -5.68 -18.35 -2.76
C ALA A 14 -5.42 -17.52 -4.02
N VAL A 15 -6.46 -17.29 -4.82
CA VAL A 15 -6.39 -16.44 -6.01
C VAL A 15 -7.41 -15.32 -5.89
N TYR A 16 -6.95 -14.07 -6.00
CA TYR A 16 -7.87 -12.94 -6.11
C TYR A 16 -8.06 -12.52 -7.57
N CYS A 17 -9.28 -12.26 -7.97
CA CYS A 17 -9.63 -11.87 -9.33
C CYS A 17 -10.76 -10.84 -9.35
N GLY A 18 -10.91 -10.18 -10.49
CA GLY A 18 -11.98 -9.22 -10.73
C GLY A 18 -13.05 -9.80 -11.65
N GLY A 19 -14.30 -9.55 -11.28
CA GLY A 19 -15.43 -9.76 -12.14
C GLY A 19 -15.60 -8.64 -13.18
N LYS A 20 -16.57 -8.80 -14.07
CA LYS A 20 -16.91 -7.82 -15.12
C LYS A 20 -17.36 -6.47 -14.54
N ALA A 21 -17.78 -6.43 -13.28
CA ALA A 21 -18.23 -5.23 -12.59
C ALA A 21 -17.45 -4.98 -11.29
N PHE A 22 -17.40 -3.72 -10.86
CA PHE A 22 -16.96 -3.24 -9.54
C PHE A 22 -15.56 -3.61 -9.06
N GLY A 23 -14.69 -4.10 -9.95
CA GLY A 23 -13.27 -4.31 -9.65
C GLY A 23 -12.40 -3.13 -10.10
N MET A 24 -11.35 -2.80 -9.35
CA MET A 24 -10.41 -1.69 -9.65
C MET A 24 -9.64 -1.81 -10.98
N ARG A 25 -9.90 -2.81 -11.76
CA ARG A 25 -9.38 -2.95 -13.12
C ARG A 25 -10.47 -3.51 -14.02
N SER A 26 -11.18 -2.63 -14.70
CA SER A 26 -12.06 -3.02 -15.80
C SER A 26 -11.19 -3.47 -16.96
N ALA A 27 -11.16 -4.78 -17.20
CA ALA A 27 -10.47 -5.37 -18.33
C ALA A 27 -11.44 -6.28 -19.11
N PRO A 28 -11.31 -6.38 -20.44
CA PRO A 28 -12.16 -7.26 -21.26
C PRO A 28 -12.07 -8.75 -20.88
N LYS A 29 -11.04 -9.14 -20.13
CA LYS A 29 -10.77 -10.52 -19.67
C LYS A 29 -11.21 -10.79 -18.23
N ASN A 30 -11.99 -9.91 -17.62
CA ASN A 30 -12.54 -10.15 -16.28
C ASN A 30 -13.54 -11.30 -16.32
N LEU A 31 -13.63 -12.02 -15.19
CA LEU A 31 -14.42 -13.24 -15.07
C LEU A 31 -15.94 -12.97 -15.05
N SER A 32 -16.70 -13.86 -15.67
CA SER A 32 -18.15 -13.93 -15.53
C SER A 32 -18.54 -14.71 -14.26
N LEU A 33 -19.83 -14.77 -13.93
CA LEU A 33 -20.31 -15.58 -12.80
C LEU A 33 -20.03 -17.07 -13.05
N GLU A 34 -20.23 -17.55 -14.26
CA GLU A 34 -19.94 -18.92 -14.68
C GLU A 34 -18.44 -19.23 -14.59
N ASP A 35 -17.57 -18.25 -14.95
CA ASP A 35 -16.12 -18.39 -14.77
C ASP A 35 -15.75 -18.51 -13.28
N PHE A 36 -16.47 -17.81 -12.39
CA PHE A 36 -16.26 -17.94 -10.94
C PHE A 36 -16.72 -19.30 -10.43
N GLU A 37 -17.85 -19.83 -10.87
CA GLU A 37 -18.32 -21.17 -10.51
C GLU A 37 -17.29 -22.25 -10.92
N GLU A 38 -16.82 -22.18 -12.17
CA GLU A 38 -15.82 -23.11 -12.65
C GLU A 38 -14.47 -22.93 -11.93
N GLY A 39 -14.05 -21.68 -11.74
CA GLY A 39 -12.78 -21.34 -11.08
C GLY A 39 -12.76 -21.75 -9.62
N SER A 40 -13.85 -21.51 -8.87
CA SER A 40 -13.98 -21.88 -7.46
C SER A 40 -13.96 -23.39 -7.29
N ARG A 41 -14.72 -24.13 -8.08
CA ARG A 41 -14.67 -25.59 -8.07
C ARG A 41 -13.26 -26.11 -8.34
N TYR A 42 -12.59 -25.58 -9.37
CA TYR A 42 -11.24 -25.98 -9.73
C TYR A 42 -10.23 -25.72 -8.61
N ALA A 43 -10.35 -24.56 -7.95
CA ALA A 43 -9.49 -24.18 -6.83
C ALA A 43 -9.74 -25.05 -5.60
N HIS A 44 -11.01 -25.26 -5.23
CA HIS A 44 -11.38 -26.04 -4.06
C HIS A 44 -10.96 -27.52 -4.18
N GLU A 45 -11.07 -28.13 -5.37
CA GLU A 45 -10.55 -29.48 -5.66
C GLU A 45 -9.04 -29.61 -5.39
N ARG A 46 -8.30 -28.48 -5.30
CA ARG A 46 -6.85 -28.40 -5.07
C ARG A 46 -6.50 -27.71 -3.75
N GLY A 47 -7.48 -27.51 -2.88
CA GLY A 47 -7.29 -26.88 -1.56
C GLY A 47 -7.06 -25.37 -1.59
N ALA A 48 -7.23 -24.70 -2.73
CA ALA A 48 -7.08 -23.26 -2.88
C ALA A 48 -8.41 -22.53 -2.79
N ARG A 49 -8.38 -21.22 -2.44
CA ARG A 49 -9.56 -20.34 -2.30
C ARG A 49 -9.63 -19.31 -3.41
N VAL A 50 -10.82 -18.76 -3.65
CA VAL A 50 -11.06 -17.72 -4.66
C VAL A 50 -11.69 -16.48 -4.03
N TYR A 51 -11.04 -15.32 -4.22
CA TYR A 51 -11.48 -14.04 -3.69
C TYR A 51 -11.85 -13.08 -4.82
N VAL A 52 -12.98 -12.39 -4.68
CA VAL A 52 -13.46 -11.46 -5.71
C VAL A 52 -13.26 -10.02 -5.26
N THR A 53 -12.65 -9.21 -6.14
CA THR A 53 -12.51 -7.78 -5.87
C THR A 53 -13.80 -7.02 -6.17
N CYS A 54 -14.39 -6.40 -5.14
CA CYS A 54 -15.46 -5.42 -5.19
C CYS A 54 -14.96 -4.11 -4.57
N ASN A 55 -13.81 -3.63 -5.03
CA ASN A 55 -13.01 -2.62 -4.35
C ASN A 55 -12.92 -1.28 -5.08
N VAL A 56 -13.84 -0.98 -5.97
CA VAL A 56 -14.08 0.38 -6.46
C VAL A 56 -14.72 1.22 -5.35
N LEU A 57 -14.65 2.55 -5.47
CA LEU A 57 -15.40 3.49 -4.63
C LEU A 57 -16.73 3.82 -5.35
N PRO A 58 -17.83 3.14 -5.05
CA PRO A 58 -19.08 3.28 -5.81
C PRO A 58 -19.74 4.62 -5.55
N ARG A 59 -20.43 5.12 -6.57
CA ARG A 59 -21.28 6.29 -6.45
C ARG A 59 -22.71 5.87 -6.07
N ASN A 60 -23.53 6.81 -5.61
CA ASN A 60 -24.88 6.53 -5.14
C ASN A 60 -25.75 5.78 -6.17
N ASN A 61 -25.60 6.08 -7.45
CA ASN A 61 -26.33 5.44 -8.55
C ASN A 61 -25.82 4.02 -8.88
N GLU A 62 -24.73 3.57 -8.28
CA GLU A 62 -24.14 2.25 -8.52
C GLU A 62 -24.43 1.25 -7.39
N ILE A 63 -24.93 1.74 -6.24
CA ILE A 63 -25.09 0.93 -5.01
C ILE A 63 -26.04 -0.25 -5.23
N GLU A 64 -27.19 -0.06 -5.88
CA GLU A 64 -28.15 -1.13 -6.07
C GLU A 64 -27.63 -2.19 -7.08
N ALA A 65 -26.96 -1.76 -8.14
CA ALA A 65 -26.32 -2.68 -9.07
C ALA A 65 -25.18 -3.48 -8.39
N MET A 66 -24.43 -2.85 -7.48
CA MET A 66 -23.42 -3.53 -6.69
C MET A 66 -24.04 -4.53 -5.70
N ARG A 67 -25.17 -4.16 -5.06
CA ARG A 67 -25.94 -5.06 -4.17
C ARG A 67 -26.37 -6.32 -4.89
N GLU A 68 -26.94 -6.16 -6.09
CA GLU A 68 -27.37 -7.28 -6.92
C GLU A 68 -26.18 -8.17 -7.30
N TYR A 69 -25.08 -7.57 -7.74
CA TYR A 69 -23.87 -8.30 -8.13
C TYR A 69 -23.28 -9.09 -6.97
N VAL A 70 -23.15 -8.50 -5.77
CA VAL A 70 -22.67 -9.19 -4.56
C VAL A 70 -23.64 -10.32 -4.19
N GLY A 71 -24.96 -10.10 -4.33
CA GLY A 71 -25.97 -11.15 -4.13
C GLY A 71 -25.81 -12.33 -5.08
N GLN A 72 -25.40 -12.11 -6.32
CA GLN A 72 -25.14 -13.16 -7.31
C GLN A 72 -23.83 -13.91 -7.01
N LEU A 73 -22.79 -13.21 -6.53
CA LEU A 73 -21.49 -13.83 -6.23
C LEU A 73 -21.57 -14.89 -5.12
N LYS A 74 -22.47 -14.75 -4.14
CA LYS A 74 -22.61 -15.72 -3.03
C LYS A 74 -22.89 -17.15 -3.47
N ASP A 75 -23.49 -17.32 -4.67
CA ASP A 75 -23.92 -18.61 -5.20
C ASP A 75 -22.88 -19.24 -6.17
N THR A 76 -21.74 -18.54 -6.44
CA THR A 76 -20.71 -18.98 -7.37
C THR A 76 -19.59 -19.81 -6.71
N GLY A 77 -19.66 -20.03 -5.40
CA GLY A 77 -18.63 -20.76 -4.65
C GLY A 77 -17.39 -19.95 -4.34
N VAL A 78 -17.36 -18.63 -4.57
CA VAL A 78 -16.24 -17.79 -4.13
C VAL A 78 -16.20 -17.70 -2.59
N ASP A 79 -15.02 -17.55 -2.01
CA ASP A 79 -14.81 -17.64 -0.56
C ASP A 79 -14.89 -16.27 0.11
N ALA A 80 -14.44 -15.21 -0.56
CA ALA A 80 -14.38 -13.87 0.04
C ALA A 80 -14.57 -12.73 -0.97
N LEU A 81 -14.99 -11.59 -0.44
CA LEU A 81 -15.01 -10.30 -1.15
C LEU A 81 -13.92 -9.39 -0.64
N ILE A 82 -13.15 -8.79 -1.55
CA ILE A 82 -12.17 -7.76 -1.23
C ILE A 82 -12.82 -6.40 -1.46
N VAL A 83 -13.04 -5.63 -0.40
CA VAL A 83 -13.79 -4.38 -0.39
C VAL A 83 -12.96 -3.21 0.11
N SER A 84 -13.24 -1.99 -0.36
CA SER A 84 -12.55 -0.76 0.08
C SER A 84 -13.49 0.24 0.77
N ASP A 85 -14.77 0.15 0.47
CA ASP A 85 -15.80 1.06 0.95
C ASP A 85 -16.60 0.44 2.10
N ILE A 86 -16.76 1.21 3.19
CA ILE A 86 -17.48 0.74 4.39
C ILE A 86 -18.94 0.45 4.07
N GLY A 87 -19.58 1.27 3.20
CA GLY A 87 -20.98 1.05 2.79
C GLY A 87 -21.15 -0.26 2.04
N VAL A 88 -20.20 -0.58 1.14
CA VAL A 88 -20.14 -1.87 0.44
C VAL A 88 -19.94 -3.02 1.41
N MET A 89 -19.05 -2.86 2.39
CA MET A 89 -18.82 -3.87 3.42
C MET A 89 -20.09 -4.18 4.22
N MET A 90 -20.77 -3.14 4.68
CA MET A 90 -22.02 -3.30 5.44
C MET A 90 -23.15 -3.90 4.59
N MET A 91 -23.24 -3.51 3.31
CA MET A 91 -24.18 -4.09 2.36
C MET A 91 -23.88 -5.57 2.11
N ALA A 92 -22.62 -5.94 1.88
CA ALA A 92 -22.19 -7.32 1.64
C ALA A 92 -22.57 -8.25 2.80
N ARG A 93 -22.41 -7.81 4.05
CA ARG A 93 -22.86 -8.54 5.23
C ARG A 93 -24.36 -8.85 5.24
N GLN A 94 -25.17 -7.99 4.61
CA GLN A 94 -26.62 -8.18 4.53
C GLN A 94 -27.02 -9.17 3.44
N VAL A 95 -26.39 -9.08 2.26
CA VAL A 95 -26.83 -9.85 1.08
C VAL A 95 -26.02 -11.13 0.84
N ALA A 96 -24.81 -11.21 1.38
CA ALA A 96 -23.89 -12.36 1.25
C ALA A 96 -23.19 -12.67 2.59
N PRO A 97 -23.92 -12.97 3.68
CA PRO A 97 -23.36 -13.09 5.02
C PRO A 97 -22.37 -14.27 5.17
N ASN A 98 -22.37 -15.22 4.25
CA ASN A 98 -21.49 -16.37 4.25
C ASN A 98 -20.13 -16.11 3.59
N LEU A 99 -19.99 -15.00 2.85
CA LEU A 99 -18.72 -14.64 2.25
C LEU A 99 -17.84 -13.91 3.28
N GLU A 100 -16.58 -14.30 3.37
CA GLU A 100 -15.63 -13.57 4.16
C GLU A 100 -15.40 -12.16 3.59
N LEU A 101 -15.16 -11.19 4.45
CA LEU A 101 -14.85 -9.82 4.05
C LEU A 101 -13.37 -9.50 4.29
N HIS A 102 -12.67 -9.19 3.21
CA HIS A 102 -11.29 -8.77 3.22
C HIS A 102 -11.20 -7.28 2.88
N VAL A 103 -10.52 -6.51 3.72
CA VAL A 103 -10.35 -5.07 3.51
C VAL A 103 -9.22 -4.84 2.51
N SER A 104 -9.52 -4.17 1.40
CA SER A 104 -8.53 -3.86 0.35
C SER A 104 -7.50 -2.86 0.84
N THR A 105 -6.27 -2.93 0.31
CA THR A 105 -5.21 -1.94 0.53
C THR A 105 -5.67 -0.50 0.26
N GLN A 106 -6.65 -0.31 -0.60
CA GLN A 106 -7.23 1.01 -0.90
C GLN A 106 -8.04 1.63 0.23
N ALA A 107 -8.45 0.84 1.23
CA ALA A 107 -9.00 1.39 2.47
C ALA A 107 -7.93 2.16 3.26
N GLY A 108 -6.63 1.89 3.02
CA GLY A 108 -5.53 2.64 3.61
C GLY A 108 -5.28 2.27 5.07
N VAL A 109 -5.32 0.98 5.41
CA VAL A 109 -5.05 0.50 6.77
C VAL A 109 -3.56 0.65 7.07
N THR A 110 -3.23 1.55 7.99
CA THR A 110 -1.85 1.90 8.38
C THR A 110 -1.58 1.77 9.88
N ASN A 111 -2.57 1.38 10.66
CA ASN A 111 -2.43 1.25 12.11
C ASN A 111 -3.42 0.22 12.66
N TYR A 112 -3.14 -0.27 13.88
CA TYR A 112 -3.95 -1.29 14.54
C TYR A 112 -5.37 -0.84 14.90
N GLN A 113 -5.59 0.45 15.15
CA GLN A 113 -6.93 0.96 15.46
C GLN A 113 -7.85 0.85 14.25
N ALA A 114 -7.35 1.18 13.05
CA ALA A 114 -8.10 0.98 11.82
C ALA A 114 -8.37 -0.51 11.54
N ALA A 115 -7.38 -1.38 11.79
CA ALA A 115 -7.53 -2.82 11.64
C ALA A 115 -8.60 -3.39 12.59
N ASN A 116 -8.57 -3.00 13.88
CA ASN A 116 -9.58 -3.38 14.87
C ASN A 116 -10.99 -2.89 14.50
N ALA A 117 -11.12 -1.64 14.05
CA ALA A 117 -12.40 -1.12 13.60
C ALA A 117 -12.98 -1.93 12.43
N PHE A 118 -12.18 -2.31 11.45
CA PHE A 118 -12.62 -3.19 10.38
C PHE A 118 -12.97 -4.60 10.86
N TYR A 119 -12.23 -5.13 11.84
CA TYR A 119 -12.57 -6.42 12.45
C TYR A 119 -13.95 -6.39 13.13
N GLU A 120 -14.24 -5.35 13.91
CA GLU A 120 -15.55 -5.14 14.52
C GLU A 120 -16.67 -5.01 13.47
N LEU A 121 -16.38 -4.41 12.33
CA LEU A 121 -17.27 -4.36 11.17
C LEU A 121 -17.40 -5.70 10.44
N GLY A 122 -16.69 -6.76 10.87
CA GLY A 122 -16.78 -8.12 10.38
C GLY A 122 -15.74 -8.52 9.35
N ALA A 123 -14.66 -7.78 9.20
CA ALA A 123 -13.51 -8.20 8.38
C ALA A 123 -12.83 -9.42 9.02
N ARG A 124 -12.32 -10.32 8.17
CA ARG A 124 -11.47 -11.45 8.54
C ARG A 124 -10.04 -11.28 8.09
N ARG A 125 -9.80 -10.33 7.17
CA ARG A 125 -8.47 -10.00 6.68
C ARG A 125 -8.36 -8.53 6.37
N VAL A 126 -7.23 -7.92 6.66
CA VAL A 126 -6.87 -6.56 6.25
C VAL A 126 -5.63 -6.60 5.35
N VAL A 127 -5.75 -6.05 4.14
CA VAL A 127 -4.60 -5.82 3.26
C VAL A 127 -4.01 -4.48 3.64
N LEU A 128 -2.83 -4.47 4.23
CA LEU A 128 -2.19 -3.24 4.68
C LEU A 128 -1.88 -2.28 3.51
N ALA A 129 -1.78 -1.01 3.82
CA ALA A 129 -1.21 -0.03 2.90
C ALA A 129 0.23 -0.45 2.53
N ARG A 130 0.65 -0.15 1.30
CA ARG A 130 1.99 -0.56 0.80
C ARG A 130 3.11 0.33 1.33
N GLU A 131 2.74 1.42 1.96
CA GLU A 131 3.62 2.45 2.53
C GLU A 131 4.07 2.14 3.97
N MET A 132 3.82 0.91 4.43
CA MET A 132 4.19 0.42 5.77
C MET A 132 5.60 -0.15 5.79
N ASP A 133 6.34 0.12 6.86
CA ASP A 133 7.58 -0.59 7.18
C ASP A 133 7.32 -1.85 8.03
N LEU A 134 8.36 -2.68 8.19
CA LEU A 134 8.24 -3.93 8.96
C LEU A 134 7.86 -3.69 10.42
N GLN A 135 8.34 -2.58 11.02
CA GLN A 135 8.01 -2.29 12.41
C GLN A 135 6.51 -1.98 12.58
N ALA A 136 5.95 -1.23 11.63
CA ALA A 136 4.51 -0.95 11.65
C ALA A 136 3.66 -2.22 11.46
N VAL A 137 4.12 -3.19 10.65
CA VAL A 137 3.45 -4.51 10.52
C VAL A 137 3.47 -5.24 11.86
N ARG A 138 4.63 -5.29 12.56
CA ARG A 138 4.78 -5.90 13.90
C ARG A 138 3.82 -5.28 14.91
N ASP A 139 3.80 -3.95 14.94
CA ASP A 139 2.97 -3.20 15.87
C ASP A 139 1.48 -3.42 15.63
N ILE A 140 1.06 -3.49 14.37
CA ILE A 140 -0.31 -3.85 14.02
C ILE A 140 -0.61 -5.26 14.51
N ARG A 141 0.24 -6.26 14.17
CA ARG A 141 0.02 -7.66 14.57
C ARG A 141 -0.11 -7.83 16.08
N ALA A 142 0.73 -7.12 16.84
CA ALA A 142 0.75 -7.21 18.29
C ALA A 142 -0.52 -6.66 18.98
N ASN A 143 -1.30 -5.81 18.29
CA ASN A 143 -2.42 -5.07 18.88
C ASN A 143 -3.77 -5.36 18.20
N ILE A 144 -3.88 -6.46 17.44
CA ILE A 144 -5.12 -6.91 16.80
C ILE A 144 -5.43 -8.35 17.21
N PRO A 145 -6.68 -8.83 17.06
CA PRO A 145 -7.06 -10.22 17.32
C PRO A 145 -6.24 -11.22 16.49
N ASP A 146 -5.99 -12.41 17.07
CA ASP A 146 -5.21 -13.47 16.41
C ASP A 146 -5.90 -14.03 15.16
N ASP A 147 -7.24 -14.00 15.13
CA ASP A 147 -8.08 -14.47 14.03
C ASP A 147 -8.32 -13.40 12.94
N LEU A 148 -7.70 -12.22 13.06
CA LEU A 148 -7.64 -11.23 11.99
C LEU A 148 -6.36 -11.41 11.18
N ASP A 149 -6.49 -11.83 9.94
CA ASP A 149 -5.38 -11.97 9.01
C ASP A 149 -4.78 -10.63 8.59
N ILE A 150 -3.46 -10.56 8.52
CA ILE A 150 -2.72 -9.47 7.89
C ILE A 150 -2.22 -9.94 6.52
N GLU A 151 -2.63 -9.25 5.46
CA GLU A 151 -2.13 -9.48 4.11
C GLU A 151 -1.21 -8.35 3.68
N CYS A 152 0.00 -8.70 3.23
CA CYS A 152 1.01 -7.78 2.75
C CYS A 152 1.37 -8.06 1.29
N PHE A 153 1.58 -7.00 0.49
CA PHE A 153 2.13 -7.19 -0.85
C PHE A 153 3.62 -7.58 -0.78
N VAL A 154 4.02 -8.53 -1.61
CA VAL A 154 5.40 -9.04 -1.66
C VAL A 154 6.03 -8.92 -3.04
N HIS A 155 5.23 -8.80 -4.10
CA HIS A 155 5.79 -8.76 -5.46
C HIS A 155 4.91 -7.98 -6.43
N GLY A 156 5.57 -7.34 -7.41
CA GLY A 156 4.96 -6.73 -8.57
C GLY A 156 4.81 -5.22 -8.50
N ALA A 157 3.99 -4.69 -9.40
CA ALA A 157 3.92 -3.26 -9.67
C ALA A 157 3.40 -2.43 -8.49
N MET A 158 4.19 -1.45 -8.07
CA MET A 158 3.78 -0.43 -7.09
C MET A 158 2.99 0.70 -7.77
N CYS A 159 2.13 1.37 -7.02
CA CYS A 159 1.47 2.62 -7.42
C CYS A 159 2.26 3.82 -6.87
N MET A 160 2.36 4.91 -7.65
CA MET A 160 2.98 6.14 -7.15
C MET A 160 2.10 6.87 -6.13
N ALA A 161 0.80 6.65 -6.17
CA ALA A 161 -0.15 7.25 -5.23
C ALA A 161 -0.38 6.34 -4.02
N PHE A 162 -0.64 6.96 -2.87
CA PHE A 162 -0.87 6.26 -1.62
C PHE A 162 -1.95 5.17 -1.78
N SER A 163 -1.54 3.92 -1.62
CA SER A 163 -2.41 2.74 -1.71
C SER A 163 -3.39 2.72 -2.89
N GLY A 164 -2.99 3.32 -4.02
CA GLY A 164 -3.77 3.30 -5.25
C GLY A 164 -4.88 4.35 -5.36
N ARG A 165 -5.02 5.29 -4.43
CA ARG A 165 -5.96 6.41 -4.53
C ARG A 165 -5.34 7.56 -5.32
N CYS A 166 -5.73 7.71 -6.60
CA CYS A 166 -5.09 8.62 -7.52
C CYS A 166 -6.08 9.31 -8.46
N LEU A 167 -5.92 10.62 -8.65
CA LEU A 167 -6.69 11.39 -9.64
C LEU A 167 -5.91 11.66 -10.94
N PHE A 168 -4.63 11.30 -11.00
CA PHE A 168 -3.76 11.65 -12.12
C PHE A 168 -4.23 11.07 -13.45
N SER A 169 -4.74 9.83 -13.46
CA SER A 169 -5.32 9.21 -14.64
C SER A 169 -6.58 9.96 -15.10
N ASN A 170 -7.47 10.29 -14.17
CA ASN A 170 -8.67 11.06 -14.51
C ASN A 170 -8.32 12.43 -15.07
N TYR A 171 -7.41 13.14 -14.41
CA TYR A 171 -6.98 14.49 -14.83
C TYR A 171 -6.38 14.51 -16.24
N LEU A 172 -5.51 13.56 -16.58
CA LEU A 172 -4.84 13.54 -17.88
C LEU A 172 -5.65 12.90 -19.00
N THR A 173 -6.55 11.97 -18.70
CA THR A 173 -7.17 11.11 -19.72
C THR A 173 -8.69 11.01 -19.62
N GLY A 174 -9.31 11.58 -18.60
CA GLY A 174 -10.72 11.39 -18.28
C GLY A 174 -11.06 9.99 -17.74
N ARG A 175 -10.07 9.08 -17.58
CA ARG A 175 -10.26 7.71 -17.10
C ARG A 175 -10.05 7.64 -15.59
N ASP A 176 -11.10 7.24 -14.87
CA ASP A 176 -11.08 7.22 -13.40
C ASP A 176 -10.35 5.98 -12.86
N GLY A 177 -9.16 6.21 -12.35
CA GLY A 177 -8.36 5.16 -11.71
C GLY A 177 -9.03 4.55 -10.47
N ASN A 178 -9.88 5.28 -9.76
CA ASN A 178 -10.61 4.80 -8.59
C ASN A 178 -11.85 3.96 -8.95
N HIS A 179 -12.25 3.98 -10.23
CA HIS A 179 -13.26 3.13 -10.83
C HIS A 179 -12.71 2.01 -11.73
N GLY A 180 -11.40 1.73 -11.62
CA GLY A 180 -10.78 0.63 -12.34
C GLY A 180 -10.30 0.96 -13.76
N GLU A 181 -10.39 2.22 -14.18
CA GLU A 181 -10.05 2.65 -15.55
C GLU A 181 -8.66 3.30 -15.67
N CYS A 182 -7.76 3.07 -14.71
CA CYS A 182 -6.44 3.70 -14.68
C CYS A 182 -5.67 3.50 -15.98
N ALA A 183 -5.35 4.60 -16.67
CA ALA A 183 -4.53 4.63 -17.88
C ALA A 183 -3.02 4.48 -17.61
N GLN A 184 -2.63 4.45 -16.33
CA GLN A 184 -1.23 4.36 -15.87
C GLN A 184 -0.34 5.52 -16.38
N PRO A 185 -0.78 6.79 -16.35
CA PRO A 185 0.01 7.89 -16.88
C PRO A 185 1.33 8.09 -16.13
N CYS A 186 1.40 7.69 -14.85
CA CYS A 186 2.65 7.71 -14.09
C CYS A 186 3.78 6.86 -14.71
N ARG A 187 3.48 6.01 -15.70
CA ARG A 187 4.43 5.17 -16.42
C ARG A 187 4.76 5.66 -17.82
N TRP A 188 4.21 6.81 -18.24
CA TRP A 188 4.50 7.41 -19.53
C TRP A 188 5.82 8.17 -19.49
N LYS A 189 6.44 8.32 -20.65
CA LYS A 189 7.59 9.19 -20.79
C LYS A 189 7.17 10.64 -20.84
N TYR A 190 7.88 11.49 -20.11
CA TYR A 190 7.63 12.94 -20.03
C TYR A 190 8.87 13.72 -20.42
N SER A 191 8.64 14.96 -20.84
CA SER A 191 9.67 15.99 -21.01
C SER A 191 9.24 17.24 -20.27
N ILE A 192 10.18 17.92 -19.66
CA ILE A 192 9.93 19.24 -19.07
C ILE A 192 9.98 20.29 -20.18
N VAL A 193 9.01 21.20 -20.15
CA VAL A 193 8.99 22.39 -21.02
C VAL A 193 8.96 23.61 -20.12
N GLU A 194 9.91 24.51 -20.31
CA GLU A 194 9.93 25.80 -19.61
C GLU A 194 9.03 26.79 -20.39
N GLU A 195 8.13 27.46 -19.69
CA GLU A 195 7.08 28.30 -20.28
C GLU A 195 7.62 29.39 -21.22
N LYS A 196 8.77 30.00 -20.85
CA LYS A 196 9.42 31.08 -21.65
C LYS A 196 10.28 30.54 -22.80
N ARG A 197 10.37 29.23 -22.95
CA ARG A 197 11.12 28.56 -24.03
C ARG A 197 10.24 27.56 -24.77
N PRO A 198 9.15 28.00 -25.41
CA PRO A 198 8.25 27.11 -26.11
C PRO A 198 8.98 26.39 -27.25
N GLY A 199 8.72 25.06 -27.36
CA GLY A 199 9.35 24.20 -28.35
C GLY A 199 10.71 23.60 -27.96
N GLN A 200 11.25 23.99 -26.79
CA GLN A 200 12.41 23.30 -26.22
C GLN A 200 11.95 22.25 -25.20
N TYR A 201 12.24 21.00 -25.49
CA TYR A 201 11.90 19.85 -24.64
C TYR A 201 13.14 19.38 -23.91
N PHE A 202 13.08 19.38 -22.59
CA PHE A 202 14.14 18.86 -21.73
C PHE A 202 13.73 17.46 -21.30
N PRO A 203 14.30 16.39 -21.91
CA PRO A 203 13.98 15.04 -21.50
C PRO A 203 14.42 14.82 -20.06
N ILE A 204 13.63 14.05 -19.32
CA ILE A 204 14.00 13.59 -18.00
C ILE A 204 14.68 12.23 -18.22
N GLU A 205 16.00 12.23 -18.25
CA GLU A 205 16.80 11.01 -18.43
C GLU A 205 17.23 10.49 -17.07
N GLN A 206 16.95 9.24 -16.78
CA GLN A 206 17.36 8.61 -15.52
C GLN A 206 18.02 7.25 -15.67
N THR A 207 17.75 6.51 -16.73
CA THR A 207 18.32 5.18 -16.92
C THR A 207 18.52 4.91 -18.41
N GLU A 208 19.25 3.84 -18.74
CA GLU A 208 19.38 3.33 -20.10
C GLU A 208 18.03 3.05 -20.79
N ASN A 209 16.97 2.83 -20.00
CA ASN A 209 15.62 2.52 -20.46
C ASN A 209 14.67 3.75 -20.51
N GLY A 210 15.13 4.95 -20.16
CA GLY A 210 14.36 6.19 -20.19
C GLY A 210 13.85 6.65 -18.84
N ALA A 211 13.48 7.92 -18.73
CA ALA A 211 12.96 8.53 -17.52
C ALA A 211 11.45 8.45 -17.43
N TYR A 212 10.97 8.06 -16.28
CA TYR A 212 9.56 8.00 -15.93
C TYR A 212 9.32 8.88 -14.71
N LEU A 213 8.78 10.08 -14.89
CA LEU A 213 8.67 11.12 -13.85
C LEU A 213 7.99 10.64 -12.57
N PHE A 214 7.05 9.70 -12.65
CA PHE A 214 6.26 9.20 -11.53
C PHE A 214 6.30 7.66 -11.42
N ASN A 215 7.28 7.02 -12.05
CA ASN A 215 7.35 5.59 -12.07
C ASN A 215 7.96 5.04 -10.79
N SER A 216 7.19 4.30 -10.01
CA SER A 216 7.71 3.53 -8.89
C SER A 216 8.37 2.25 -9.38
N GLN A 217 9.38 1.75 -8.68
CA GLN A 217 9.98 0.44 -8.91
C GLN A 217 8.95 -0.67 -8.68
N ASP A 218 9.21 -1.88 -9.21
CA ASP A 218 8.44 -3.06 -8.85
C ASP A 218 8.93 -3.61 -7.51
N MET A 219 8.01 -4.08 -6.68
CA MET A 219 8.34 -4.70 -5.40
C MET A 219 8.87 -6.12 -5.62
N ASN A 220 9.91 -6.50 -4.88
CA ASN A 220 10.41 -7.87 -4.78
C ASN A 220 10.90 -8.12 -3.35
N MET A 221 10.16 -8.93 -2.60
CA MET A 221 10.45 -9.31 -1.22
C MET A 221 10.92 -10.77 -1.10
N LEU A 222 11.25 -11.44 -2.21
CA LEU A 222 11.57 -12.86 -2.18
C LEU A 222 12.75 -13.17 -1.24
N GLY A 223 13.84 -12.41 -1.32
CA GLY A 223 15.00 -12.56 -0.45
C GLY A 223 14.81 -12.08 0.99
N HIS A 224 13.66 -11.50 1.33
CA HIS A 224 13.32 -10.92 2.63
C HIS A 224 11.98 -11.44 3.16
N LEU A 225 11.56 -12.60 2.67
CA LEU A 225 10.23 -13.12 2.96
C LEU A 225 10.05 -13.49 4.43
N ASP A 226 11.10 -14.02 5.04
CA ASP A 226 11.15 -14.40 6.45
C ASP A 226 10.96 -13.18 7.36
N ASP A 227 11.59 -12.05 7.07
CA ASP A 227 11.41 -10.81 7.84
C ASP A 227 9.94 -10.36 7.85
N LEU A 228 9.26 -10.48 6.72
CA LEU A 228 7.87 -10.08 6.61
C LEU A 228 6.93 -11.07 7.32
N ILE A 229 7.15 -12.37 7.17
CA ILE A 229 6.37 -13.40 7.89
C ILE A 229 6.62 -13.29 9.39
N ASP A 230 7.88 -13.17 9.82
CA ASP A 230 8.25 -12.97 11.21
C ASP A 230 7.65 -11.68 11.79
N SER A 231 7.38 -10.67 10.96
CA SER A 231 6.67 -9.45 11.36
C SER A 231 5.17 -9.62 11.56
N GLY A 232 4.63 -10.83 11.35
CA GLY A 232 3.23 -11.18 11.61
C GLY A 232 2.31 -11.08 10.41
N ALA A 233 2.84 -10.97 9.20
CA ALA A 233 2.07 -11.14 7.99
C ALA A 233 1.62 -12.61 7.85
N THR A 234 0.31 -12.84 7.73
CA THR A 234 -0.28 -14.18 7.61
C THR A 234 -0.69 -14.52 6.17
N SER A 235 -0.68 -13.52 5.28
CA SER A 235 -1.00 -13.67 3.87
C SER A 235 -0.08 -12.81 3.01
N LEU A 236 0.47 -13.41 1.96
CA LEU A 236 1.44 -12.80 1.06
C LEU A 236 0.83 -12.59 -0.31
N LYS A 237 0.81 -11.34 -0.79
CA LYS A 237 0.09 -10.96 -2.00
C LYS A 237 1.02 -10.62 -3.16
N ILE A 238 0.87 -11.37 -4.26
CA ILE A 238 1.57 -11.11 -5.52
C ILE A 238 0.65 -10.30 -6.45
N GLU A 239 1.08 -9.14 -6.93
CA GLU A 239 0.36 -8.37 -7.95
C GLU A 239 0.61 -8.97 -9.32
N GLY A 240 -0.38 -9.69 -9.85
CA GLY A 240 -0.27 -10.38 -11.13
C GLY A 240 -1.47 -10.18 -12.06
N ARG A 241 -2.46 -9.39 -11.67
CA ARG A 241 -3.77 -9.31 -12.35
C ARG A 241 -3.70 -8.87 -13.82
N ALA A 242 -2.74 -8.02 -14.19
CA ALA A 242 -2.54 -7.57 -15.57
C ALA A 242 -1.34 -8.25 -16.27
N LYS A 243 -0.81 -9.28 -15.66
CA LYS A 243 0.40 -9.97 -16.11
C LYS A 243 0.06 -11.21 -16.95
N SER A 244 1.08 -11.79 -17.62
CA SER A 244 0.95 -13.01 -18.41
C SER A 244 0.76 -14.26 -17.54
N ALA A 245 0.27 -15.35 -18.12
CA ALA A 245 0.18 -16.63 -17.40
C ALA A 245 1.57 -17.14 -16.98
N TYR A 246 2.62 -16.89 -17.79
CA TYR A 246 3.99 -17.23 -17.44
C TYR A 246 4.47 -16.49 -16.18
N TYR A 247 4.22 -15.18 -16.11
CA TYR A 247 4.54 -14.39 -14.90
C TYR A 247 3.81 -14.94 -13.67
N ILE A 248 2.51 -15.24 -13.81
CA ILE A 248 1.72 -15.79 -12.71
C ILE A 248 2.32 -17.12 -12.23
N ALA A 249 2.64 -18.02 -13.16
CA ALA A 249 3.24 -19.30 -12.86
C ALA A 249 4.59 -19.16 -12.15
N ALA A 250 5.52 -18.40 -12.75
CA ALA A 250 6.87 -18.24 -12.23
C ALA A 250 6.87 -17.60 -10.82
N MET A 251 6.16 -16.48 -10.65
CA MET A 251 6.13 -15.79 -9.36
C MET A 251 5.39 -16.58 -8.28
N THR A 252 4.27 -17.23 -8.62
CA THR A 252 3.57 -18.07 -7.64
C THR A 252 4.45 -19.23 -7.18
N ASN A 253 5.10 -19.92 -8.11
CA ASN A 253 6.01 -21.00 -7.79
C ASN A 253 7.19 -20.54 -6.93
N ALA A 254 7.81 -19.42 -7.29
CA ALA A 254 8.95 -18.88 -6.55
C ALA A 254 8.57 -18.55 -5.08
N TYR A 255 7.48 -17.82 -4.89
CA TYR A 255 7.04 -17.47 -3.53
C TYR A 255 6.51 -18.66 -2.75
N LYS A 256 5.82 -19.63 -3.38
CA LYS A 256 5.40 -20.86 -2.70
C LYS A 256 6.60 -21.67 -2.24
N THR A 257 7.62 -21.81 -3.07
CA THR A 257 8.88 -22.49 -2.69
C THR A 257 9.55 -21.78 -1.52
N ALA A 258 9.65 -20.46 -1.54
CA ALA A 258 10.25 -19.69 -0.44
C ALA A 258 9.45 -19.82 0.88
N VAL A 259 8.12 -19.84 0.80
CA VAL A 259 7.27 -20.11 1.98
C VAL A 259 7.50 -21.50 2.52
N ASN A 260 7.59 -22.52 1.66
CA ASN A 260 7.87 -23.88 2.08
C ASN A 260 9.24 -23.99 2.79
N GLU A 261 10.29 -23.34 2.22
CA GLU A 261 11.60 -23.27 2.88
C GLU A 261 11.51 -22.59 4.26
N TYR A 262 10.76 -21.49 4.35
CA TYR A 262 10.52 -20.83 5.64
C TYR A 262 9.85 -21.80 6.64
N MET A 263 8.80 -22.49 6.24
CA MET A 263 8.07 -23.43 7.11
C MET A 263 8.96 -24.56 7.59
N ILE A 264 9.79 -25.11 6.72
CA ILE A 264 10.74 -26.18 7.04
C ILE A 264 11.84 -25.65 7.99
N GLN A 265 12.55 -24.59 7.63
CA GLN A 265 13.68 -24.07 8.40
C GLN A 265 13.25 -23.50 9.76
N ARG A 266 12.01 -23.00 9.89
CA ARG A 266 11.40 -22.61 11.18
C ARG A 266 10.83 -23.80 11.95
N GLY A 267 10.83 -25.02 11.37
CA GLY A 267 10.35 -26.26 12.00
C GLY A 267 8.84 -26.30 12.19
N PHE A 268 8.07 -25.65 11.33
CA PHE A 268 6.61 -25.79 11.27
C PHE A 268 6.19 -27.02 10.49
N GLU A 269 6.94 -27.35 9.43
CA GLU A 269 6.72 -28.52 8.57
C GLU A 269 8.03 -29.30 8.38
N ASP A 270 7.92 -30.56 7.97
CA ASP A 270 9.07 -31.35 7.49
C ASP A 270 9.23 -31.22 5.96
N ALA A 271 10.28 -31.85 5.42
CA ALA A 271 10.56 -31.80 3.97
C ALA A 271 9.48 -32.52 3.12
N ASP A 272 8.65 -33.35 3.72
CA ASP A 272 7.55 -34.04 3.05
C ASP A 272 6.22 -33.26 3.16
N GLY A 273 6.23 -32.07 3.82
CA GLY A 273 5.06 -31.23 4.02
C GLY A 273 4.15 -31.64 5.17
N ASN A 274 4.62 -32.54 6.06
CA ASN A 274 3.85 -32.86 7.25
C ASN A 274 3.99 -31.78 8.31
N VAL A 275 2.86 -31.33 8.85
CA VAL A 275 2.83 -30.31 9.91
C VAL A 275 3.44 -30.88 11.19
N LEU A 276 4.54 -30.29 11.64
CA LEU A 276 5.22 -30.63 12.91
C LEU A 276 4.63 -29.85 14.08
N LYS A 277 4.27 -28.59 13.86
CA LYS A 277 3.56 -27.72 14.80
C LYS A 277 2.70 -26.72 14.05
N PRO A 278 1.57 -26.27 14.61
CA PRO A 278 0.76 -25.23 13.99
C PRO A 278 1.60 -23.97 13.73
N PHE A 279 1.35 -23.32 12.60
CA PHE A 279 1.94 -22.00 12.34
C PHE A 279 1.48 -21.02 13.42
N HIS A 280 2.44 -20.29 13.95
CA HIS A 280 2.19 -19.18 14.87
C HIS A 280 3.18 -18.10 14.55
N ASP A 281 2.70 -16.85 14.43
CA ASP A 281 3.60 -15.74 14.18
C ASP A 281 4.61 -15.56 15.31
N ARG A 282 5.69 -14.82 15.04
CA ARG A 282 6.82 -14.68 15.95
C ARG A 282 6.85 -13.33 16.68
N VAL A 283 5.80 -12.54 16.52
CA VAL A 283 5.70 -11.23 17.16
C VAL A 283 5.52 -11.39 18.66
N ILE A 284 6.28 -10.64 19.43
CA ILE A 284 6.16 -10.52 20.88
C ILE A 284 5.08 -9.49 21.17
N ARG A 285 4.03 -9.91 21.86
CA ARG A 285 2.83 -9.10 22.11
C ARG A 285 2.84 -8.44 23.48
N PRO A 286 2.05 -7.36 23.68
CA PRO A 286 1.76 -6.83 25.01
C PRO A 286 1.25 -7.95 25.92
N GLY A 287 1.91 -8.12 27.10
CA GLY A 287 1.60 -9.18 28.05
C GLY A 287 2.49 -10.43 27.93
N ASP A 288 3.24 -10.60 26.87
CA ASP A 288 4.28 -11.61 26.80
C ASP A 288 5.39 -11.30 27.80
N PRO A 289 6.02 -12.31 28.42
CA PRO A 289 7.13 -12.09 29.39
C PRO A 289 8.30 -11.31 28.80
N ASP A 290 8.51 -11.43 27.48
CA ASP A 290 9.61 -10.78 26.77
C ASP A 290 9.21 -9.41 26.20
N PHE A 291 7.96 -8.99 26.35
CA PHE A 291 7.49 -7.70 25.83
C PHE A 291 8.18 -6.54 26.54
N GLY A 292 8.85 -5.72 25.76
CA GLY A 292 9.61 -4.58 26.26
C GLY A 292 10.97 -4.91 26.88
N GLN A 293 11.41 -6.20 26.84
CA GLN A 293 12.77 -6.58 27.19
C GLN A 293 13.65 -6.64 25.93
N GLY A 294 14.66 -5.78 25.88
CA GLY A 294 15.67 -5.83 24.80
C GLY A 294 15.28 -5.17 23.47
N THR A 295 14.10 -4.56 23.36
CA THR A 295 13.65 -3.94 22.10
C THR A 295 14.44 -2.67 21.75
N GLU A 296 14.79 -1.85 22.75
CA GLU A 296 15.60 -0.64 22.52
C GLU A 296 17.03 -1.02 22.12
N ASP A 297 17.63 -2.01 22.80
CA ASP A 297 18.98 -2.47 22.50
C ASP A 297 19.12 -3.19 21.16
N GLN A 298 18.06 -3.87 20.70
CA GLN A 298 18.11 -4.61 19.44
C GLN A 298 17.82 -3.72 18.24
N VAL A 299 16.90 -2.77 18.38
CA VAL A 299 16.64 -1.72 17.38
C VAL A 299 17.85 -0.81 17.24
N MET A 300 18.49 -0.44 18.36
CA MET A 300 19.71 0.38 18.34
C MET A 300 20.91 -0.39 17.78
N ARG A 301 21.09 -1.67 18.11
CA ARG A 301 22.19 -2.49 17.53
C ARG A 301 22.00 -2.74 16.03
N ASN A 302 20.77 -2.91 15.55
CA ASN A 302 20.50 -3.03 14.13
C ASN A 302 20.65 -1.69 13.41
N ALA A 303 20.28 -0.58 14.05
CA ALA A 303 20.57 0.76 13.56
C ALA A 303 22.07 1.05 13.53
N ASP A 304 22.78 0.75 14.62
CA ASP A 304 24.24 0.95 14.72
C ASP A 304 25.02 0.05 13.74
N ALA A 305 24.56 -1.18 13.49
CA ALA A 305 25.16 -2.06 12.50
C ALA A 305 24.92 -1.58 11.06
N ALA A 306 23.74 -1.00 10.79
CA ALA A 306 23.44 -0.39 9.50
C ALA A 306 24.25 0.91 9.28
N PHE A 307 24.51 1.69 10.35
CA PHE A 307 25.36 2.89 10.28
C PHE A 307 26.86 2.59 10.29
N ALA A 308 27.31 1.51 10.89
CA ALA A 308 28.74 1.14 10.93
C ALA A 308 29.32 0.78 9.55
N GLY A 309 28.47 0.37 8.60
CA GLY A 309 28.85 0.11 7.21
C GLY A 309 29.03 1.38 6.34
N VAL A 310 28.58 2.54 6.81
CA VAL A 310 28.55 3.81 6.02
C VAL A 310 29.69 4.77 6.43
N ALA A 311 30.46 4.44 7.48
CA ALA A 311 31.38 5.39 8.10
C ALA A 311 32.76 5.49 7.46
N ASP A 312 33.05 4.82 6.33
CA ASP A 312 34.44 4.77 5.78
C ASP A 312 34.59 5.25 4.32
N GLU A 313 33.66 6.08 3.81
CA GLU A 313 33.98 6.87 2.62
C GLU A 313 33.87 8.37 2.97
N GLY A 314 35.05 8.97 3.18
CA GLY A 314 35.24 10.32 3.65
C GLY A 314 34.49 11.37 2.84
N TYR A 315 33.42 11.88 3.41
CA TYR A 315 32.81 13.14 2.98
C TYR A 315 33.50 14.28 3.71
N ASP A 316 34.40 14.94 3.01
CA ASP A 316 35.09 16.16 3.46
C ASP A 316 34.04 17.27 3.66
N ARG A 317 33.78 17.63 4.91
CA ARG A 317 32.95 18.80 5.25
C ARG A 317 33.74 20.07 4.98
N GLY A 318 33.87 20.44 3.72
CA GLY A 318 34.26 21.78 3.33
C GLY A 318 33.25 22.79 3.86
N SER A 319 33.76 23.73 4.63
CA SER A 319 33.08 24.84 5.24
C SER A 319 32.40 25.74 4.19
N ASP A 320 31.12 25.60 3.96
CA ASP A 320 30.30 26.57 3.22
C ASP A 320 29.10 27.00 4.03
N THR A 321 29.37 27.84 5.04
CA THR A 321 28.35 28.59 5.79
C THR A 321 27.85 29.84 5.07
N ALA A 322 28.21 30.06 3.80
CA ALA A 322 27.91 31.31 3.09
C ALA A 322 26.74 31.23 2.11
N VAL A 323 26.11 30.06 1.89
CA VAL A 323 25.03 29.92 0.90
C VAL A 323 23.62 29.87 1.53
N ALA A 324 23.49 29.70 2.83
CA ALA A 324 22.19 29.58 3.50
C ALA A 324 21.43 30.93 3.62
N ASP A 325 22.11 32.06 3.66
CA ASP A 325 21.47 33.37 3.87
C ASP A 325 20.93 34.03 2.61
N SER A 326 21.30 33.59 1.40
CA SER A 326 20.80 34.17 0.16
C SER A 326 19.52 33.55 -0.39
N VAL A 327 19.14 32.35 0.08
CA VAL A 327 17.95 31.64 -0.40
C VAL A 327 16.70 31.97 0.42
N THR A 328 16.87 32.40 1.68
CA THR A 328 15.73 32.75 2.55
C THR A 328 15.15 34.15 2.28
N GLY A 329 15.89 35.01 1.60
CA GLY A 329 15.43 36.40 1.28
C GLY A 329 14.50 36.49 0.08
N SER A 330 14.49 35.54 -0.85
CA SER A 330 13.70 35.65 -2.07
C SER A 330 12.35 34.92 -2.02
N VAL A 331 12.15 34.01 -1.10
CA VAL A 331 10.91 33.21 -0.97
C VAL A 331 9.85 33.93 -0.12
N ALA A 332 10.25 34.92 0.69
CA ALA A 332 9.31 35.67 1.54
C ALA A 332 8.54 36.77 0.81
N ALA A 333 9.02 37.24 -0.36
CA ALA A 333 8.42 38.34 -1.08
C ALA A 333 7.31 37.95 -2.09
N GLU A 334 7.16 36.65 -2.39
CA GLU A 334 6.22 36.17 -3.41
C GLU A 334 4.93 35.54 -2.86
N ARG A 335 4.79 35.46 -1.52
CA ARG A 335 3.62 34.84 -0.87
C ARG A 335 2.43 35.79 -0.63
N ASP A 336 2.58 37.10 -0.91
CA ASP A 336 1.52 38.10 -0.64
C ASP A 336 0.67 38.46 -1.85
N ARG A 337 0.77 37.74 -2.97
CA ARG A 337 -0.03 38.00 -4.16
C ARG A 337 -0.68 36.78 -4.77
N VAL A 338 -1.57 36.19 -4.06
CA VAL A 338 -2.63 35.35 -4.68
C VAL A 338 -3.96 35.76 -4.07
N THR A 339 -4.56 36.76 -4.64
CA THR A 339 -5.98 37.03 -4.49
C THR A 339 -6.72 36.19 -5.52
N VAL A 340 -7.49 35.24 -5.06
CA VAL A 340 -8.47 34.52 -5.88
C VAL A 340 -9.62 35.47 -6.14
N ALA A 341 -9.85 35.84 -7.39
CA ALA A 341 -11.03 36.58 -7.81
C ALA A 341 -12.15 35.58 -8.04
N ASP A 342 -13.17 35.64 -7.20
CA ASP A 342 -14.44 34.96 -7.44
C ASP A 342 -15.24 35.74 -8.49
N ALA A 343 -15.53 35.10 -9.60
CA ALA A 343 -16.53 35.55 -10.56
C ALA A 343 -17.77 34.64 -10.41
N VAL A 344 -18.78 35.12 -9.71
CA VAL A 344 -20.14 34.62 -9.86
C VAL A 344 -21.06 35.79 -10.07
N ASP A 345 -21.52 35.93 -11.31
CA ASP A 345 -22.61 36.78 -11.73
C ASP A 345 -23.94 36.07 -11.43
N SER A 346 -24.82 36.71 -10.66
CA SER A 346 -26.26 36.42 -10.74
C SER A 346 -27.04 37.64 -10.27
N THR A 347 -27.70 38.23 -11.21
CA THR A 347 -28.74 39.25 -11.09
C THR A 347 -29.92 38.82 -10.27
N ALA A 348 -30.32 39.58 -9.26
CA ALA A 348 -31.73 39.91 -8.99
C ALA A 348 -31.87 40.98 -7.90
N SER A 349 -32.65 41.92 -8.24
CA SER A 349 -33.20 43.14 -7.66
C SER A 349 -33.76 43.04 -6.23
N GLY A 350 -33.63 44.15 -5.47
CA GLY A 350 -34.59 44.47 -4.41
C GLY A 350 -34.00 45.20 -3.19
N THR A 351 -33.98 46.52 -3.16
CA THR A 351 -33.83 47.41 -1.98
C THR A 351 -35.14 47.37 -1.13
N PRO A 352 -35.15 47.78 0.19
CA PRO A 352 -34.71 49.06 0.68
C PRO A 352 -34.10 49.12 2.12
N ALA A 353 -33.34 50.18 2.29
CA ALA A 353 -33.07 50.99 3.47
C ALA A 353 -33.38 50.54 4.91
N GLY A 354 -32.36 50.66 5.78
CA GLY A 354 -32.51 50.66 7.25
C GLY A 354 -31.22 50.97 7.97
N THR A 355 -31.02 52.24 8.26
CA THR A 355 -30.32 52.89 9.40
C THR A 355 -29.00 52.30 9.90
N ALA A 356 -27.97 53.13 9.76
CA ALA A 356 -26.68 53.08 10.45
C ALA A 356 -26.84 53.22 11.98
N VAL A 357 -26.16 52.36 12.70
CA VAL A 357 -25.78 52.56 14.14
C VAL A 357 -24.30 52.23 14.23
N GLU A 358 -23.50 53.24 14.52
CA GLU A 358 -22.12 53.07 14.93
C GLU A 358 -22.06 52.44 16.34
N PRO A 359 -21.12 51.58 16.67
CA PRO A 359 -20.67 51.38 18.05
C PRO A 359 -19.24 51.89 18.23
N ASP A 360 -19.16 52.72 19.27
CA ASP A 360 -17.94 53.23 19.88
C ASP A 360 -16.86 52.19 20.18
N GLY A 361 -15.65 52.64 20.01
CA GLY A 361 -14.45 52.44 20.80
C GLY A 361 -14.18 51.06 21.41
N MET A 362 -13.37 50.25 20.76
CA MET A 362 -12.57 49.26 21.45
C MET A 362 -11.11 49.27 21.02
N SER A 363 -10.30 49.57 22.00
CA SER A 363 -8.87 49.63 22.11
C SER A 363 -8.12 48.55 21.29
N SER A 364 -7.16 49.06 20.53
CA SER A 364 -6.09 48.29 19.88
C SER A 364 -5.21 47.54 20.92
N HIS A 365 -5.50 46.30 21.13
CA HIS A 365 -4.55 45.31 21.67
C HIS A 365 -4.74 44.01 20.88
N ALA A 366 -4.39 44.03 19.60
CA ALA A 366 -4.13 42.80 18.86
C ALA A 366 -2.82 42.20 19.36
N ARG A 367 -2.89 41.45 20.48
CA ARG A 367 -1.86 40.48 20.80
C ARG A 367 -1.85 39.45 19.72
N SER A 368 -0.79 39.47 18.91
CA SER A 368 -0.35 38.36 18.09
C SER A 368 -0.36 37.09 18.94
N THR A 369 -1.44 36.35 18.90
CA THR A 369 -1.42 34.96 19.32
C THR A 369 -0.67 34.20 18.21
N ARG A 370 0.65 34.20 18.34
CA ARG A 370 1.53 33.24 17.68
C ARG A 370 0.90 31.89 17.96
N ARG A 371 0.26 31.30 16.96
CA ARG A 371 -0.24 29.95 17.00
C ARG A 371 0.95 29.08 17.43
N LYS A 372 0.94 28.64 18.69
CA LYS A 372 1.86 27.59 19.14
C LYS A 372 1.56 26.39 18.24
N SER A 373 2.44 26.13 17.31
CA SER A 373 2.42 24.89 16.54
C SER A 373 2.40 23.73 17.53
N ASN A 374 1.55 22.82 17.30
CA ASN A 374 1.37 21.45 17.79
C ASN A 374 2.44 20.85 18.71
N THR A 375 2.91 21.55 19.73
CA THR A 375 3.72 20.97 20.80
C THR A 375 2.92 20.02 21.69
N ALA A 376 1.59 19.99 21.56
CA ALA A 376 0.76 19.05 22.31
C ALA A 376 0.80 17.60 21.77
N VAL A 377 1.27 17.40 20.54
CA VAL A 377 1.45 16.04 20.00
C VAL A 377 2.83 15.46 20.36
N GLU A 378 3.82 16.31 20.58
CA GLU A 378 5.18 15.89 21.00
C GLU A 378 5.30 15.49 22.47
N GLN A 379 4.28 15.70 23.30
CA GLN A 379 4.29 15.42 24.73
C GLN A 379 3.26 14.38 25.19
N ILE A 380 2.62 13.68 24.26
CA ILE A 380 1.99 12.42 24.63
C ILE A 380 3.13 11.40 24.68
N GLU A 381 3.81 11.30 25.81
CA GLU A 381 4.55 10.10 26.19
C GLU A 381 3.52 8.97 26.19
N THR A 382 3.42 8.31 25.07
CA THR A 382 2.73 7.06 24.99
C THR A 382 3.64 6.04 25.66
N ASP A 383 3.18 5.37 26.72
CA ASP A 383 3.79 4.13 27.27
C ASP A 383 3.79 3.00 26.21
N TRP A 384 3.63 3.39 24.95
CA TRP A 384 3.52 2.46 23.84
C TRP A 384 4.90 2.00 23.43
N LYS A 385 5.14 0.70 23.60
CA LYS A 385 6.39 0.06 23.22
C LYS A 385 6.21 -0.65 21.88
N HIS A 386 7.20 -0.52 21.03
CA HIS A 386 7.25 -1.25 19.77
C HIS A 386 7.28 -2.75 20.03
N ALA A 387 6.46 -3.48 19.30
CA ALA A 387 6.52 -4.93 19.29
C ALA A 387 7.84 -5.42 18.68
N ALA A 388 8.35 -6.50 19.19
CA ALA A 388 9.57 -7.14 18.71
C ALA A 388 9.27 -8.47 18.02
N VAL A 389 10.28 -9.01 17.33
CA VAL A 389 10.26 -10.35 16.75
C VAL A 389 11.24 -11.22 17.53
N ARG A 390 10.86 -12.46 17.83
CA ARG A 390 11.81 -13.42 18.41
C ARG A 390 12.96 -13.67 17.42
N PRO A 391 14.22 -13.49 17.85
CA PRO A 391 15.39 -13.70 16.98
C PRO A 391 15.40 -15.09 16.36
N ALA A 392 15.73 -15.17 15.08
CA ALA A 392 15.98 -16.43 14.38
C ALA A 392 16.98 -16.20 13.25
N PRO A 393 17.70 -17.23 12.82
CA PRO A 393 18.53 -17.15 11.64
C PRO A 393 17.71 -16.74 10.41
N HIS A 394 18.35 -16.02 9.48
CA HIS A 394 17.74 -15.76 8.18
C HIS A 394 17.46 -17.06 7.44
N VAL A 395 16.35 -17.13 6.71
CA VAL A 395 15.97 -18.32 5.92
C VAL A 395 16.80 -18.34 4.65
N GLU A 396 17.56 -19.42 4.47
CA GLU A 396 18.39 -19.61 3.29
C GLU A 396 17.54 -20.07 2.11
N LEU A 397 17.56 -19.28 1.03
CA LEU A 397 16.90 -19.63 -0.22
C LEU A 397 17.93 -20.08 -1.26
N PRO A 398 17.61 -21.07 -2.11
CA PRO A 398 18.48 -21.45 -3.22
C PRO A 398 18.72 -20.27 -4.18
N GLU A 399 19.96 -20.08 -4.65
CA GLU A 399 20.34 -18.98 -5.56
C GLU A 399 19.46 -18.94 -6.83
N TRP A 400 19.19 -20.10 -7.42
CA TRP A 400 18.33 -20.20 -8.60
C TRP A 400 16.92 -19.63 -8.38
N LEU A 401 16.42 -19.69 -7.14
CA LEU A 401 15.09 -19.19 -6.80
C LEU A 401 15.06 -17.65 -6.82
N LEU A 402 16.12 -17.02 -6.32
CA LEU A 402 16.26 -15.57 -6.38
C LEU A 402 16.35 -15.06 -7.82
N GLU A 403 17.04 -15.79 -8.70
CA GLU A 403 17.15 -15.48 -10.13
C GLU A 403 15.83 -15.64 -10.90
N GLU A 404 14.85 -16.42 -10.39
CA GLU A 404 13.57 -16.60 -11.09
C GLU A 404 12.81 -15.28 -11.28
N THR A 405 12.97 -14.34 -10.36
CA THR A 405 12.30 -13.03 -10.46
C THR A 405 12.80 -12.20 -11.63
N ASP A 406 14.05 -12.39 -12.05
CA ASP A 406 14.68 -11.65 -13.15
C ASP A 406 14.28 -12.20 -14.54
N LYS A 407 13.71 -13.41 -14.59
CA LYS A 407 13.25 -14.05 -15.85
C LYS A 407 11.92 -13.53 -16.36
N VAL A 408 11.22 -12.70 -15.59
CA VAL A 408 9.96 -12.09 -16.00
C VAL A 408 10.14 -10.60 -16.29
N ALA A 409 9.30 -10.03 -17.12
CA ALA A 409 9.36 -8.59 -17.43
C ALA A 409 8.97 -7.76 -16.17
N HIS A 410 9.92 -7.00 -15.68
CA HIS A 410 9.80 -6.13 -14.51
C HIS A 410 10.50 -4.79 -14.74
N ARG A 411 10.23 -3.82 -13.87
CA ARG A 411 11.05 -2.62 -13.64
C ARG A 411 12.10 -2.95 -12.60
N ASP A 412 13.05 -2.04 -12.36
CA ASP A 412 14.00 -2.21 -11.26
C ASP A 412 13.28 -2.61 -9.98
N TYR A 413 13.84 -3.57 -9.25
CA TYR A 413 13.23 -4.07 -8.03
C TYR A 413 13.59 -3.23 -6.82
N SER A 414 12.67 -3.18 -5.87
CA SER A 414 12.86 -2.62 -4.53
C SER A 414 12.12 -3.43 -3.48
N THR A 415 12.48 -3.26 -2.23
CA THR A 415 11.74 -3.80 -1.09
C THR A 415 10.50 -2.97 -0.73
N GLY A 416 10.12 -2.01 -1.57
CA GLY A 416 9.03 -1.08 -1.29
C GLY A 416 9.35 -0.19 -0.08
N PHE A 417 8.44 -0.13 0.88
CA PHE A 417 8.58 0.66 2.10
C PHE A 417 8.96 -0.17 3.33
N TYR A 418 9.17 -1.47 3.21
CA TYR A 418 9.45 -2.34 4.35
C TYR A 418 10.77 -2.02 5.06
N TYR A 419 11.77 -1.51 4.33
CA TYR A 419 13.07 -1.09 4.89
C TYR A 419 13.28 0.41 4.64
N PRO A 420 13.04 1.27 5.64
CA PRO A 420 13.18 2.74 5.50
C PRO A 420 14.57 3.21 5.07
N GLU A 421 15.60 2.54 5.55
CA GLU A 421 17.00 2.82 5.23
C GLU A 421 17.33 2.63 3.75
N HIS A 422 16.74 1.66 3.10
CA HIS A 422 16.93 1.43 1.67
C HIS A 422 16.33 2.54 0.80
N LYS A 423 15.34 3.29 1.31
CA LYS A 423 14.74 4.41 0.59
C LYS A 423 15.69 5.59 0.44
N VAL A 424 16.53 5.83 1.44
CA VAL A 424 17.48 6.95 1.40
C VAL A 424 18.54 6.72 0.33
N THR A 425 19.05 5.50 0.22
CA THR A 425 20.00 5.12 -0.84
C THR A 425 19.35 5.11 -2.22
N GLN A 426 18.12 4.65 -2.33
CA GLN A 426 17.35 4.68 -3.58
C GLN A 426 17.04 6.09 -4.05
N ASN A 427 16.81 7.05 -3.14
CA ASN A 427 16.63 8.46 -3.49
C ASN A 427 17.92 9.13 -3.97
N THR A 428 19.08 8.69 -3.53
CA THR A 428 20.36 9.20 -4.02
C THR A 428 20.72 8.62 -5.39
N ASP A 429 20.24 7.44 -5.71
CA ASP A 429 20.43 6.79 -7.00
C ASP A 429 19.39 7.20 -8.06
N ARG A 430 18.65 8.24 -7.83
CA ARG A 430 17.73 8.96 -8.75
C ARG A 430 16.77 8.09 -9.60
N SER A 431 16.79 6.78 -9.45
CA SER A 431 16.02 5.86 -10.30
C SER A 431 14.59 5.59 -9.79
N ALA A 432 14.28 5.91 -8.53
CA ALA A 432 13.13 5.33 -7.88
C ALA A 432 11.87 6.20 -7.78
N TYR A 433 11.96 7.51 -7.65
CA TYR A 433 10.81 8.30 -7.18
C TYR A 433 10.61 9.68 -7.81
N PHE A 434 11.22 9.96 -8.98
CA PHE A 434 10.93 11.20 -9.68
C PHE A 434 10.61 10.98 -11.15
#